data_65791b8b13aca5b54a7c5279dfdc5217
#
_entry.id   65791b8b13aca5b54a7c5279dfdc5217
#
_cell.length_a   1.000
_cell.length_b   1.000
_cell.length_c   1.000
_cell.angle_alpha   90.00
_cell.angle_beta   90.00
_cell.angle_gamma   90.00
#
_symmetry.space_group_name_H-M   'P 1'
#
loop_
_entity.id
_entity.type
_entity.pdbx_description
1 polymer ?
#
loop_
_entity_poly.entity_id
_entity_poly.type
_entity_poly.pdbx_seq_one_letter_code
_entity_poly.pdbx_strand_id
1 'polypeptide(L)'
;MLKLEIKGDFELVLSGYHRIENSAKRNVLLKKEYHCDQKAEIIVEIPSNKDTLIAFELRMYSECCVYGGGYYAEVNESDFNEVRLSIATTTFKKEDFIRKNVKMIKDEILTQDDIIGKNVYLHIVDNDEGRVLSAEEFEGPHIYYHRNKNVGGSGGFTRGMIESIRQKPKATHVLLMDDDVVVLSESIKRTYLLLLLAKEKYKDYIISGAMLCYEEMDVFHEDVGFLGADGGQNSSKGHGKIVEMAEMLQKEEAKTKKADSYAGWWYCCVPVTMIEKNGFALPLLEPLAAVLVI
;
A
#
# COMPACT_ATOMS: atom_id res chain seq x y z
N MET A 1 -19.61 -5.33 4.91
CA MET A 1 -20.74 -4.96 4.02
C MET A 1 -20.24 -4.43 2.70
N LEU A 2 -21.02 -4.56 1.62
CA LEU A 2 -20.84 -3.86 0.36
C LEU A 2 -21.81 -2.67 0.33
N LYS A 3 -21.31 -1.46 0.01
CA LYS A 3 -22.14 -0.26 -0.21
C LYS A 3 -21.96 0.19 -1.64
N LEU A 4 -23.05 0.54 -2.33
CA LEU A 4 -23.03 1.06 -3.70
C LEU A 4 -23.96 2.26 -3.80
N GLU A 5 -23.52 3.32 -4.44
CA GLU A 5 -24.38 4.42 -4.89
C GLU A 5 -24.69 4.22 -6.37
N ILE A 6 -25.93 3.93 -6.70
CA ILE A 6 -26.32 3.47 -8.04
C ILE A 6 -27.74 3.92 -8.40
N LYS A 7 -28.00 4.07 -9.70
CA LYS A 7 -29.31 4.28 -10.29
C LYS A 7 -29.54 3.27 -11.40
N GLY A 8 -30.77 2.78 -11.58
CA GLY A 8 -31.20 1.88 -12.65
C GLY A 8 -31.73 0.55 -12.13
N ASP A 9 -32.08 -0.34 -13.07
CA ASP A 9 -32.55 -1.69 -12.78
C ASP A 9 -31.42 -2.68 -12.99
N PHE A 10 -31.10 -3.45 -11.98
CA PHE A 10 -29.98 -4.39 -12.03
C PHE A 10 -30.15 -5.56 -11.05
N GLU A 11 -29.45 -6.63 -11.35
CA GLU A 11 -29.20 -7.74 -10.43
C GLU A 11 -27.81 -7.62 -9.85
N LEU A 12 -27.70 -7.65 -8.53
CA LEU A 12 -26.43 -7.76 -7.83
C LEU A 12 -26.19 -9.22 -7.45
N VAL A 13 -25.03 -9.74 -7.86
CA VAL A 13 -24.59 -11.09 -7.49
C VAL A 13 -23.30 -10.98 -6.69
N LEU A 14 -23.33 -11.34 -5.42
CA LEU A 14 -22.15 -11.44 -4.56
C LEU A 14 -21.64 -12.88 -4.58
N SER A 15 -20.38 -13.06 -4.86
CA SER A 15 -19.76 -14.38 -4.97
C SER A 15 -18.49 -14.47 -4.15
N GLY A 16 -18.27 -15.63 -3.54
CA GLY A 16 -17.02 -16.02 -2.96
C GLY A 16 -16.24 -16.95 -3.90
N TYR A 17 -14.92 -16.86 -3.86
CA TYR A 17 -14.02 -17.67 -4.67
C TYR A 17 -12.98 -18.33 -3.78
N HIS A 18 -12.73 -19.61 -4.01
CA HIS A 18 -11.62 -20.34 -3.42
C HIS A 18 -11.00 -21.29 -4.45
N ARG A 19 -9.75 -21.63 -4.22
CA ARG A 19 -9.04 -22.53 -5.11
C ARG A 19 -9.37 -23.99 -4.83
N ILE A 20 -9.56 -24.75 -5.91
CA ILE A 20 -9.59 -26.21 -5.88
C ILE A 20 -8.60 -26.69 -6.94
N GLU A 21 -7.48 -27.30 -6.50
CA GLU A 21 -6.39 -27.71 -7.39
C GLU A 21 -5.90 -26.54 -8.27
N ASN A 22 -6.09 -26.64 -9.58
CA ASN A 22 -5.68 -25.63 -10.56
C ASN A 22 -6.86 -24.79 -11.08
N SER A 23 -7.99 -24.79 -10.40
CA SER A 23 -9.17 -24.05 -10.79
C SER A 23 -9.70 -23.16 -9.66
N ALA A 24 -10.44 -22.10 -10.04
CA ALA A 24 -11.20 -21.28 -9.11
C ALA A 24 -12.64 -21.80 -9.01
N LYS A 25 -13.08 -22.15 -7.82
CA LYS A 25 -14.50 -22.46 -7.57
C LYS A 25 -15.22 -21.20 -7.10
N ARG A 26 -16.33 -20.90 -7.76
CA ARG A 26 -17.24 -19.82 -7.41
C ARG A 26 -18.40 -20.34 -6.56
N ASN A 27 -18.67 -19.66 -5.46
CA ASN A 27 -19.86 -19.84 -4.63
C ASN A 27 -20.70 -18.56 -4.70
N VAL A 28 -21.96 -18.67 -5.11
CA VAL A 28 -22.89 -17.52 -5.05
C VAL A 28 -23.34 -17.35 -3.61
N LEU A 29 -22.98 -16.23 -2.98
CA LEU A 29 -23.31 -15.90 -1.59
C LEU A 29 -24.65 -15.18 -1.49
N LEU A 30 -24.95 -14.32 -2.47
CA LEU A 30 -26.18 -13.56 -2.56
C LEU A 30 -26.49 -13.25 -4.01
N LYS A 31 -27.81 -13.23 -4.32
CA LYS A 31 -28.34 -12.78 -5.59
C LYS A 31 -29.60 -11.98 -5.31
N LYS A 32 -29.64 -10.71 -5.76
CA LYS A 32 -30.78 -9.83 -5.49
C LYS A 32 -30.98 -8.80 -6.59
N GLU A 33 -32.24 -8.60 -6.98
CA GLU A 33 -32.65 -7.57 -7.95
C GLU A 33 -32.97 -6.26 -7.23
N TYR A 34 -32.65 -5.15 -7.88
CA TYR A 34 -32.91 -3.80 -7.42
C TYR A 34 -33.49 -2.94 -8.52
N HIS A 35 -34.40 -2.07 -8.14
CA HIS A 35 -35.04 -1.06 -8.98
C HIS A 35 -34.86 0.30 -8.33
N CYS A 36 -34.03 1.14 -8.92
CA CYS A 36 -33.66 2.44 -8.39
C CYS A 36 -33.92 3.53 -9.44
N ASP A 37 -35.10 4.14 -9.42
CA ASP A 37 -35.48 5.22 -10.34
C ASP A 37 -34.61 6.48 -10.17
N GLN A 38 -34.02 6.66 -9.00
CA GLN A 38 -33.12 7.74 -8.65
C GLN A 38 -31.83 7.20 -8.04
N LYS A 39 -30.81 8.06 -7.85
CA LYS A 39 -29.62 7.70 -7.11
C LYS A 39 -29.99 7.17 -5.73
N ALA A 40 -29.62 5.95 -5.43
CA ALA A 40 -29.89 5.28 -4.16
C ALA A 40 -28.59 4.68 -3.58
N GLU A 41 -28.49 4.64 -2.26
CA GLU A 41 -27.46 3.87 -1.56
C GLU A 41 -28.00 2.45 -1.31
N ILE A 42 -27.28 1.46 -1.79
CA ILE A 42 -27.54 0.04 -1.57
C ILE A 42 -26.51 -0.48 -0.57
N ILE A 43 -26.99 -1.04 0.53
CA ILE A 43 -26.15 -1.68 1.55
C ILE A 43 -26.44 -3.17 1.54
N VAL A 44 -25.41 -3.98 1.38
CA VAL A 44 -25.49 -5.44 1.33
C VAL A 44 -24.57 -6.04 2.37
N GLU A 45 -25.14 -6.74 3.33
CA GLU A 45 -24.36 -7.54 4.27
C GLU A 45 -23.68 -8.71 3.55
N ILE A 46 -22.41 -8.90 3.83
CA ILE A 46 -21.64 -10.02 3.28
C ILE A 46 -21.83 -11.22 4.22
N PRO A 47 -22.48 -12.31 3.77
CA PRO A 47 -22.64 -13.48 4.61
C PRO A 47 -21.30 -14.06 5.06
N SER A 48 -21.25 -14.59 6.27
CA SER A 48 -20.07 -15.31 6.77
C SER A 48 -19.72 -16.47 5.83
N ASN A 49 -18.50 -16.53 5.38
CA ASN A 49 -18.01 -17.52 4.42
C ASN A 49 -16.53 -17.84 4.70
N LYS A 50 -16.00 -18.85 3.99
CA LYS A 50 -14.60 -19.29 4.08
C LYS A 50 -13.85 -19.10 2.75
N ASP A 51 -14.43 -18.37 1.82
CA ASP A 51 -13.82 -18.11 0.53
C ASP A 51 -12.61 -17.18 0.68
N THR A 52 -11.63 -17.36 -0.16
CA THR A 52 -10.38 -16.59 -0.14
C THR A 52 -10.59 -15.17 -0.67
N LEU A 53 -11.47 -15.03 -1.66
CA LEU A 53 -11.77 -13.76 -2.32
C LEU A 53 -13.28 -13.57 -2.40
N ILE A 54 -13.74 -12.33 -2.26
CA ILE A 54 -15.14 -11.94 -2.47
C ILE A 54 -15.19 -10.89 -3.57
N ALA A 55 -16.08 -11.10 -4.53
CA ALA A 55 -16.34 -10.17 -5.60
C ALA A 55 -17.85 -10.01 -5.85
N PHE A 56 -18.24 -8.89 -6.41
CA PHE A 56 -19.61 -8.68 -6.86
C PHE A 56 -19.68 -8.44 -8.36
N GLU A 57 -20.81 -8.79 -8.94
CA GLU A 57 -21.19 -8.51 -10.32
C GLU A 57 -22.46 -7.69 -10.32
N LEU A 58 -22.57 -6.75 -11.25
CA LEU A 58 -23.79 -6.02 -11.55
C LEU A 58 -24.26 -6.43 -12.95
N ARG A 59 -25.46 -6.99 -13.04
CA ARG A 59 -26.10 -7.33 -14.31
C ARG A 59 -27.18 -6.30 -14.57
N MET A 60 -26.92 -5.39 -15.48
CA MET A 60 -27.79 -4.26 -15.78
C MET A 60 -28.94 -4.72 -16.68
N TYR A 61 -30.16 -4.33 -16.32
CA TYR A 61 -31.39 -4.59 -17.12
C TYR A 61 -31.87 -3.34 -17.85
N SER A 62 -31.38 -2.16 -17.42
CA SER A 62 -31.66 -0.87 -18.04
C SER A 62 -30.39 -0.01 -18.09
N GLU A 63 -30.49 1.23 -18.50
CA GLU A 63 -29.42 2.20 -18.35
C GLU A 63 -29.16 2.44 -16.85
N CYS A 64 -27.95 2.15 -16.40
CA CYS A 64 -27.54 2.28 -15.01
C CYS A 64 -26.35 3.24 -14.86
N CYS A 65 -26.34 3.99 -13.77
CA CYS A 65 -25.23 4.84 -13.39
C CYS A 65 -24.70 4.41 -12.03
N VAL A 66 -23.41 4.03 -11.95
CA VAL A 66 -22.69 3.76 -10.68
C VAL A 66 -21.94 5.02 -10.29
N TYR A 67 -22.30 5.63 -9.17
CA TYR A 67 -21.71 6.88 -8.68
C TYR A 67 -20.54 6.62 -7.73
N GLY A 68 -20.48 5.46 -7.09
CA GLY A 68 -19.44 5.06 -6.18
C GLY A 68 -19.79 3.81 -5.38
N GLY A 69 -18.90 3.44 -4.50
CA GLY A 69 -19.11 2.32 -3.58
C GLY A 69 -17.82 1.58 -3.23
N GLY A 70 -17.97 0.57 -2.38
CA GLY A 70 -16.84 -0.26 -1.94
C GLY A 70 -17.23 -1.24 -0.84
N TYR A 71 -16.23 -1.98 -0.37
CA TYR A 71 -16.37 -2.84 0.80
C TYR A 71 -16.06 -2.04 2.06
N TYR A 72 -16.91 -2.17 3.06
CA TYR A 72 -16.83 -1.46 4.34
C TYR A 72 -16.92 -2.44 5.50
N ALA A 73 -16.27 -2.10 6.60
CA ALA A 73 -16.41 -2.77 7.88
C ALA A 73 -16.79 -1.74 8.96
N GLU A 74 -17.62 -2.13 9.89
CA GLU A 74 -17.85 -1.35 11.10
C GLU A 74 -16.78 -1.75 12.13
N VAL A 75 -16.15 -0.76 12.71
CA VAL A 75 -15.08 -0.94 13.70
C VAL A 75 -15.31 0.03 14.85
N ASN A 76 -14.89 -0.35 16.06
CA ASN A 76 -14.93 0.54 17.20
C ASN A 76 -13.61 1.31 17.29
N GLU A 77 -13.67 2.56 17.69
CA GLU A 77 -12.45 3.35 17.92
C GLU A 77 -11.54 2.74 19.00
N SER A 78 -12.12 1.98 19.93
CA SER A 78 -11.34 1.21 20.92
C SER A 78 -10.44 0.12 20.32
N ASP A 79 -10.70 -0.27 19.06
CA ASP A 79 -9.92 -1.27 18.34
C ASP A 79 -8.77 -0.64 17.53
N PHE A 80 -8.67 0.70 17.54
CA PHE A 80 -7.64 1.42 16.82
C PHE A 80 -6.29 1.34 17.54
N ASN A 81 -5.27 0.98 16.78
CA ASN A 81 -3.89 1.16 17.21
C ASN A 81 -3.48 2.63 17.09
N GLU A 82 -2.54 3.04 17.90
CA GLU A 82 -1.88 4.32 17.69
C GLU A 82 -0.96 4.21 16.46
N VAL A 83 -1.25 4.97 15.41
CA VAL A 83 -0.47 4.99 14.16
C VAL A 83 -0.03 6.41 13.83
N ARG A 84 1.25 6.58 13.65
CA ARG A 84 1.90 7.75 13.04
C ARG A 84 2.79 7.25 11.93
N LEU A 85 2.29 7.35 10.69
CA LEU A 85 2.96 6.85 9.50
C LEU A 85 3.85 7.95 8.92
N SER A 86 5.15 7.70 8.89
CA SER A 86 6.13 8.59 8.27
C SER A 86 6.56 8.02 6.92
N ILE A 87 6.31 8.74 5.85
CA ILE A 87 6.79 8.40 4.51
C ILE A 87 8.21 8.95 4.40
N ALA A 88 9.17 8.11 4.07
CA ALA A 88 10.55 8.48 3.79
C ALA A 88 10.85 8.21 2.32
N THR A 89 11.04 9.26 1.53
CA THR A 89 11.42 9.17 0.12
C THR A 89 12.79 9.80 -0.09
N THR A 90 13.61 9.16 -0.94
CA THR A 90 14.96 9.63 -1.25
C THR A 90 15.02 9.98 -2.72
N THR A 91 15.52 11.16 -3.05
CA THR A 91 15.61 11.62 -4.44
C THR A 91 17.04 11.97 -4.83
N PHE A 92 17.37 11.68 -6.09
CA PHE A 92 18.63 12.09 -6.72
C PHE A 92 18.40 12.34 -8.21
N LYS A 93 18.36 13.62 -8.62
CA LYS A 93 18.15 14.04 -10.02
C LYS A 93 16.85 13.51 -10.64
N LYS A 94 15.78 13.46 -9.85
CA LYS A 94 14.42 13.01 -10.22
C LYS A 94 13.37 14.07 -9.84
N GLU A 95 13.69 15.35 -10.08
CA GLU A 95 12.93 16.49 -9.57
C GLU A 95 11.46 16.47 -9.98
N ASP A 96 11.17 16.10 -11.23
CA ASP A 96 9.79 16.08 -11.73
C ASP A 96 8.95 14.98 -11.10
N PHE A 97 9.56 13.84 -10.80
CA PHE A 97 8.87 12.72 -10.13
C PHE A 97 8.56 13.08 -8.68
N ILE A 98 9.56 13.53 -7.92
CA ILE A 98 9.35 13.88 -6.52
C ILE A 98 8.33 15.01 -6.36
N ARG A 99 8.33 16.04 -7.25
CA ARG A 99 7.34 17.11 -7.22
C ARG A 99 5.91 16.58 -7.41
N LYS A 100 5.71 15.65 -8.37
CA LYS A 100 4.39 15.02 -8.60
C LYS A 100 3.92 14.23 -7.40
N ASN A 101 4.80 13.38 -6.83
CA ASN A 101 4.46 12.56 -5.68
C ASN A 101 4.17 13.40 -4.44
N VAL A 102 5.00 14.40 -4.14
CA VAL A 102 4.77 15.32 -3.02
C VAL A 102 3.46 16.09 -3.20
N LYS A 103 3.18 16.58 -4.40
CA LYS A 103 1.92 17.29 -4.68
C LYS A 103 0.72 16.39 -4.41
N MET A 104 0.72 15.16 -4.91
CA MET A 104 -0.37 14.20 -4.69
C MET A 104 -0.54 13.88 -3.20
N ILE A 105 0.55 13.57 -2.48
CA ILE A 105 0.50 13.26 -1.05
C ILE A 105 -0.01 14.47 -0.25
N LYS A 106 0.46 15.68 -0.57
CA LYS A 106 -0.01 16.92 0.06
C LYS A 106 -1.50 17.12 -0.15
N ASP A 107 -1.94 17.13 -1.41
CA ASP A 107 -3.30 17.50 -1.79
C ASP A 107 -4.35 16.46 -1.37
N GLU A 108 -4.00 15.15 -1.47
CA GLU A 108 -4.96 14.07 -1.25
C GLU A 108 -4.88 13.42 0.13
N ILE A 109 -3.82 13.70 0.91
CA ILE A 109 -3.63 13.11 2.23
C ILE A 109 -3.39 14.20 3.30
N LEU A 110 -2.27 14.94 3.21
CA LEU A 110 -1.82 15.77 4.34
C LEU A 110 -2.71 16.99 4.64
N THR A 111 -3.44 17.49 3.63
CA THR A 111 -4.39 18.61 3.80
C THR A 111 -5.79 18.16 4.18
N GLN A 112 -6.04 16.86 4.30
CA GLN A 112 -7.35 16.35 4.68
C GLN A 112 -7.55 16.44 6.20
N ASP A 113 -8.74 16.90 6.62
CA ASP A 113 -9.11 17.00 8.05
C ASP A 113 -9.70 15.67 8.56
N ASP A 114 -8.92 14.60 8.42
CA ASP A 114 -9.29 13.27 8.89
C ASP A 114 -8.17 12.65 9.74
N ILE A 115 -8.38 11.43 10.23
CA ILE A 115 -7.42 10.71 11.06
C ILE A 115 -6.13 10.41 10.29
N ILE A 116 -6.17 10.22 8.96
CA ILE A 116 -5.02 9.91 8.13
C ILE A 116 -4.18 11.16 7.94
N GLY A 117 -4.80 12.28 7.50
CA GLY A 117 -4.09 13.54 7.27
C GLY A 117 -3.40 14.08 8.52
N LYS A 118 -4.01 13.86 9.69
CA LYS A 118 -3.44 14.25 10.99
C LYS A 118 -2.26 13.40 11.46
N ASN A 119 -2.10 12.20 10.92
CA ASN A 119 -1.12 11.22 11.41
C ASN A 119 -0.16 10.69 10.33
N VAL A 120 -0.19 11.27 9.11
CA VAL A 120 0.79 10.98 8.06
C VAL A 120 1.80 12.13 7.98
N TYR A 121 3.06 11.78 7.80
CA TYR A 121 4.20 12.69 7.72
C TYR A 121 5.02 12.35 6.49
N LEU A 122 5.68 13.33 5.88
CA LEU A 122 6.52 13.13 4.69
C LEU A 122 7.91 13.72 4.91
N HIS A 123 8.92 12.88 4.84
CA HIS A 123 10.34 13.26 4.82
C HIS A 123 10.91 13.06 3.42
N ILE A 124 11.36 14.14 2.83
CA ILE A 124 12.02 14.17 1.53
C ILE A 124 13.51 14.30 1.78
N VAL A 125 14.28 13.30 1.38
CA VAL A 125 15.75 13.29 1.52
C VAL A 125 16.37 13.50 0.14
N ASP A 126 16.96 14.67 -0.05
CA ASP A 126 17.59 15.07 -1.31
C ASP A 126 19.09 14.78 -1.26
N ASN A 127 19.51 13.80 -2.06
CA ASN A 127 20.91 13.40 -2.23
C ASN A 127 21.63 14.24 -3.31
N ASP A 128 20.95 15.19 -3.99
CA ASP A 128 21.59 16.03 -5.00
C ASP A 128 22.29 17.24 -4.38
N GLU A 129 23.60 17.29 -4.53
CA GLU A 129 24.40 18.44 -4.10
C GLU A 129 24.25 19.64 -5.05
N GLY A 130 23.66 19.45 -6.23
CA GLY A 130 23.42 20.49 -7.25
C GLY A 130 22.39 21.54 -6.84
N ARG A 131 21.61 21.30 -5.77
CA ARG A 131 20.66 22.25 -5.18
C ARG A 131 19.54 22.70 -6.13
N VAL A 132 19.05 21.82 -6.97
CA VAL A 132 17.91 22.08 -7.86
C VAL A 132 16.61 22.20 -7.08
N LEU A 133 16.45 21.37 -6.04
CA LEU A 133 15.30 21.40 -5.13
C LEU A 133 15.56 22.28 -3.90
N SER A 134 14.51 22.86 -3.35
CA SER A 134 14.61 23.66 -2.12
C SER A 134 13.48 23.33 -1.13
N ALA A 135 13.68 23.68 0.15
CA ALA A 135 12.66 23.44 1.18
C ALA A 135 11.38 24.24 0.91
N GLU A 136 11.51 25.44 0.32
CA GLU A 136 10.41 26.34 0.02
C GLU A 136 9.44 25.75 -1.03
N GLU A 137 9.94 24.86 -1.92
CA GLU A 137 9.09 24.16 -2.90
C GLU A 137 8.11 23.19 -2.23
N PHE A 138 8.46 22.68 -1.05
CA PHE A 138 7.73 21.60 -0.39
C PHE A 138 7.03 22.05 0.90
N GLU A 139 6.65 23.32 0.99
CA GLU A 139 5.90 23.81 2.14
C GLU A 139 4.53 23.17 2.27
N GLY A 140 4.20 22.71 3.48
CA GLY A 140 2.90 22.10 3.78
C GLY A 140 2.86 21.45 5.16
N PRO A 141 1.67 21.05 5.61
CA PRO A 141 1.54 20.36 6.89
C PRO A 141 2.32 19.03 6.84
N HIS A 142 3.08 18.78 7.88
CA HIS A 142 3.84 17.52 8.06
C HIS A 142 4.83 17.17 6.93
N ILE A 143 5.30 18.14 6.13
CA ILE A 143 6.31 17.94 5.11
C ILE A 143 7.65 18.48 5.61
N TYR A 144 8.70 17.66 5.49
CA TYR A 144 10.05 17.97 5.94
C TYR A 144 11.05 17.67 4.83
N TYR A 145 11.82 18.66 4.44
CA TYR A 145 12.86 18.53 3.43
C TYR A 145 14.25 18.48 4.09
N HIS A 146 15.05 17.49 3.69
CA HIS A 146 16.38 17.25 4.24
C HIS A 146 17.43 17.16 3.15
N ARG A 147 18.37 18.06 3.16
CA ARG A 147 19.58 17.91 2.34
C ARG A 147 20.45 16.79 2.91
N ASN A 148 20.98 15.99 2.01
CA ASN A 148 21.86 14.88 2.36
C ASN A 148 23.05 14.82 1.40
N LYS A 149 24.17 14.23 1.85
CA LYS A 149 25.23 13.84 0.93
C LYS A 149 24.78 12.62 0.14
N ASN A 150 25.19 12.54 -1.12
CA ASN A 150 24.89 11.34 -1.90
C ASN A 150 25.71 10.15 -1.40
N VAL A 151 25.11 9.36 -0.56
CA VAL A 151 25.64 8.08 -0.04
C VAL A 151 24.79 6.90 -0.51
N GLY A 152 24.22 7.04 -1.72
CA GLY A 152 23.33 6.05 -2.35
C GLY A 152 21.93 6.01 -1.75
N GLY A 153 21.09 5.12 -2.30
CA GLY A 153 19.72 4.94 -1.85
C GLY A 153 19.63 4.50 -0.39
N SER A 154 20.46 3.53 0.04
CA SER A 154 20.48 3.06 1.43
C SER A 154 20.80 4.17 2.44
N GLY A 155 21.72 5.06 2.11
CA GLY A 155 22.07 6.20 2.97
C GLY A 155 20.96 7.24 3.03
N GLY A 156 20.29 7.52 1.91
CA GLY A 156 19.15 8.41 1.87
C GLY A 156 17.96 7.88 2.66
N PHE A 157 17.57 6.62 2.45
CA PHE A 157 16.51 5.98 3.23
C PHE A 157 16.85 5.89 4.72
N THR A 158 18.11 5.59 5.08
CA THR A 158 18.57 5.63 6.47
C THR A 158 18.38 7.02 7.07
N ARG A 159 18.70 8.08 6.34
CA ARG A 159 18.43 9.45 6.81
C ARG A 159 16.94 9.68 7.03
N GLY A 160 16.07 9.25 6.10
CA GLY A 160 14.63 9.32 6.26
C GLY A 160 14.12 8.58 7.50
N MET A 161 14.61 7.36 7.76
CA MET A 161 14.28 6.60 8.96
C MET A 161 14.70 7.35 10.24
N ILE A 162 15.90 7.91 10.28
CA ILE A 162 16.40 8.68 11.42
C ILE A 162 15.49 9.88 11.70
N GLU A 163 15.12 10.64 10.67
CA GLU A 163 14.28 11.83 10.82
C GLU A 163 12.85 11.46 11.24
N SER A 164 12.31 10.35 10.73
CA SER A 164 11.01 9.80 11.15
C SER A 164 11.00 9.41 12.64
N ILE A 165 12.09 8.88 13.16
CA ILE A 165 12.23 8.55 14.58
C ILE A 165 12.40 9.82 15.43
N ARG A 166 13.04 10.85 14.89
CA ARG A 166 13.31 12.13 15.60
C ARG A 166 12.13 13.09 15.57
N GLN A 167 11.22 12.97 14.61
CA GLN A 167 10.06 13.84 14.51
C GLN A 167 9.24 13.86 15.79
N LYS A 168 8.44 14.93 15.97
CA LYS A 168 7.51 15.06 17.11
C LYS A 168 6.10 15.29 16.60
N PRO A 169 5.14 14.40 16.97
CA PRO A 169 5.32 13.14 17.71
C PRO A 169 6.10 12.08 16.90
N LYS A 170 6.79 11.20 17.60
CA LYS A 170 7.62 10.13 16.99
C LYS A 170 6.77 9.21 16.11
N ALA A 171 7.29 8.84 14.94
CA ALA A 171 6.64 7.86 14.08
C ALA A 171 6.51 6.48 14.77
N THR A 172 5.45 5.75 14.45
CA THR A 172 5.28 4.34 14.82
C THR A 172 5.75 3.41 13.69
N HIS A 173 5.58 3.87 12.44
CA HIS A 173 5.97 3.16 11.23
C HIS A 173 6.63 4.10 10.24
N VAL A 174 7.55 3.57 9.45
CA VAL A 174 8.20 4.28 8.34
C VAL A 174 7.85 3.56 7.03
N LEU A 175 7.25 4.27 6.10
CA LEU A 175 7.02 3.83 4.73
C LEU A 175 8.18 4.33 3.86
N LEU A 176 9.05 3.42 3.46
CA LEU A 176 10.08 3.68 2.46
C LEU A 176 9.44 3.66 1.08
N MET A 177 9.71 4.66 0.27
CA MET A 177 9.11 4.82 -1.05
C MET A 177 10.10 5.48 -2.00
N ASP A 178 10.34 4.87 -3.18
CA ASP A 178 11.16 5.48 -4.22
C ASP A 178 10.52 6.77 -4.74
N ASP A 179 11.32 7.68 -5.24
CA ASP A 179 10.88 8.98 -5.74
C ASP A 179 10.21 8.91 -7.12
N ASP A 180 10.53 7.91 -7.94
CA ASP A 180 10.06 7.74 -9.31
C ASP A 180 8.95 6.67 -9.48
N VAL A 181 8.39 6.16 -8.40
CA VAL A 181 7.18 5.33 -8.46
C VAL A 181 5.93 6.20 -8.67
N VAL A 182 4.99 5.71 -9.46
CA VAL A 182 3.65 6.28 -9.53
C VAL A 182 2.81 5.61 -8.45
N VAL A 183 2.62 6.30 -7.34
CA VAL A 183 1.86 5.80 -6.20
C VAL A 183 0.44 6.39 -6.20
N LEU A 184 -0.54 5.57 -5.82
CA LEU A 184 -1.90 6.03 -5.60
C LEU A 184 -2.05 6.44 -4.13
N SER A 185 -2.69 7.59 -3.87
CA SER A 185 -3.03 8.02 -2.49
C SER A 185 -3.79 6.95 -1.72
N GLU A 186 -4.65 6.21 -2.41
CA GLU A 186 -5.41 5.09 -1.85
C GLU A 186 -4.50 3.99 -1.28
N SER A 187 -3.34 3.71 -1.90
CA SER A 187 -2.39 2.73 -1.37
C SER A 187 -1.84 3.16 -0.01
N ILE A 188 -1.52 4.45 0.15
CA ILE A 188 -1.04 5.01 1.42
C ILE A 188 -2.15 4.99 2.47
N LYS A 189 -3.38 5.39 2.10
CA LYS A 189 -4.55 5.35 2.99
C LYS A 189 -4.84 3.93 3.47
N ARG A 190 -4.79 2.94 2.58
CA ARG A 190 -4.98 1.52 2.93
C ARG A 190 -3.87 1.00 3.83
N THR A 191 -2.62 1.38 3.59
CA THR A 191 -1.51 1.05 4.49
C THR A 191 -1.77 1.58 5.90
N TYR A 192 -2.14 2.86 6.02
CA TYR A 192 -2.50 3.46 7.30
C TYR A 192 -3.64 2.71 8.00
N LEU A 193 -4.72 2.40 7.28
CA LEU A 193 -5.88 1.70 7.83
C LEU A 193 -5.56 0.25 8.23
N LEU A 194 -4.70 -0.45 7.47
CA LEU A 194 -4.21 -1.77 7.85
C LEU A 194 -3.44 -1.72 9.17
N LEU A 195 -2.57 -0.73 9.36
CA LEU A 195 -1.84 -0.53 10.62
C LEU A 195 -2.79 -0.17 11.76
N LEU A 196 -3.73 0.74 11.51
CA LEU A 196 -4.72 1.19 12.50
C LEU A 196 -5.54 0.02 13.06
N LEU A 197 -5.88 -0.96 12.21
CA LEU A 197 -6.72 -2.11 12.54
C LEU A 197 -5.95 -3.42 12.73
N ALA A 198 -4.63 -3.39 12.68
CA ALA A 198 -3.81 -4.59 12.82
C ALA A 198 -4.01 -5.25 14.17
N LYS A 199 -4.36 -6.55 14.16
CA LYS A 199 -4.39 -7.36 15.39
C LYS A 199 -2.98 -7.50 15.96
N GLU A 200 -2.88 -7.72 17.28
CA GLU A 200 -1.61 -7.80 18.03
C GLU A 200 -0.54 -8.65 17.31
N LYS A 201 -0.94 -9.83 16.82
CA LYS A 201 -0.03 -10.76 16.13
C LYS A 201 0.58 -10.23 14.81
N TYR A 202 0.08 -9.12 14.28
CA TYR A 202 0.54 -8.53 13.02
C TYR A 202 1.23 -7.17 13.18
N LYS A 203 1.31 -6.62 14.40
CA LYS A 203 1.87 -5.29 14.66
C LYS A 203 3.33 -5.14 14.25
N ASP A 204 4.10 -6.22 14.31
CA ASP A 204 5.51 -6.26 13.94
C ASP A 204 5.76 -6.70 12.49
N TYR A 205 4.71 -6.78 11.67
CA TYR A 205 4.87 -7.19 10.28
C TYR A 205 5.21 -6.01 9.38
N ILE A 206 6.02 -6.29 8.34
CA ILE A 206 6.30 -5.37 7.25
C ILE A 206 5.14 -5.43 6.25
N ILE A 207 4.71 -4.27 5.74
CA ILE A 207 3.78 -4.19 4.61
C ILE A 207 4.59 -3.89 3.36
N SER A 208 4.56 -4.81 2.39
CA SER A 208 5.16 -4.65 1.07
C SER A 208 4.10 -4.28 0.05
N GLY A 209 4.31 -3.19 -0.67
CA GLY A 209 3.47 -2.80 -1.81
C GLY A 209 3.86 -3.55 -3.08
N ALA A 210 2.86 -4.05 -3.81
CA ALA A 210 3.10 -4.64 -5.10
C ALA A 210 3.52 -3.58 -6.13
N MET A 211 4.59 -3.85 -6.86
CA MET A 211 5.05 -3.06 -8.00
C MET A 211 4.42 -3.63 -9.28
N LEU A 212 3.70 -2.79 -10.00
CA LEU A 212 3.14 -3.11 -11.31
C LEU A 212 3.96 -2.44 -12.41
N CYS A 213 3.95 -3.02 -13.61
CA CYS A 213 4.53 -2.37 -14.77
C CYS A 213 3.63 -1.20 -15.20
N TYR A 214 4.21 -0.01 -15.37
CA TYR A 214 3.43 1.21 -15.67
C TYR A 214 2.71 1.12 -17.03
N GLU A 215 3.34 0.52 -18.03
CA GLU A 215 2.79 0.35 -19.38
C GLU A 215 1.76 -0.78 -19.46
N GLU A 216 1.83 -1.77 -18.56
CA GLU A 216 0.94 -2.94 -18.49
C GLU A 216 0.53 -3.17 -17.03
N MET A 217 -0.47 -2.45 -16.53
CA MET A 217 -0.85 -2.46 -15.12
C MET A 217 -1.45 -3.79 -14.61
N ASP A 218 -1.67 -4.75 -15.48
CA ASP A 218 -2.03 -6.13 -15.14
C ASP A 218 -0.80 -7.05 -15.02
N VAL A 219 0.40 -6.50 -15.17
CA VAL A 219 1.67 -7.22 -15.02
C VAL A 219 2.34 -6.82 -13.71
N PHE A 220 2.51 -7.80 -12.82
CA PHE A 220 3.29 -7.62 -11.60
C PHE A 220 4.77 -7.64 -11.93
N HIS A 221 5.48 -6.60 -11.50
CA HIS A 221 6.93 -6.63 -11.45
C HIS A 221 7.40 -7.46 -10.25
N GLU A 222 6.99 -7.06 -9.05
CA GLU A 222 7.26 -7.79 -7.80
C GLU A 222 6.37 -7.31 -6.67
N ASP A 223 5.98 -8.19 -5.74
CA ASP A 223 5.31 -7.82 -4.49
C ASP A 223 6.17 -8.17 -3.26
N VAL A 224 6.49 -9.43 -3.05
CA VAL A 224 7.36 -9.93 -1.97
C VAL A 224 8.41 -10.86 -2.57
N GLY A 225 9.67 -10.58 -2.29
CA GLY A 225 10.77 -11.44 -2.69
C GLY A 225 11.12 -12.47 -1.62
N PHE A 226 11.79 -13.54 -2.02
CA PHE A 226 12.28 -14.61 -1.14
C PHE A 226 13.77 -14.82 -1.33
N LEU A 227 14.48 -14.95 -0.22
CA LEU A 227 15.88 -15.33 -0.22
C LEU A 227 16.00 -16.86 -0.37
N GLY A 228 16.90 -17.30 -1.23
CA GLY A 228 17.26 -18.70 -1.35
C GLY A 228 18.15 -19.17 -0.22
N ALA A 229 18.34 -20.49 -0.10
CA ALA A 229 19.20 -21.11 0.89
C ALA A 229 20.65 -20.68 0.80
N ASP A 230 21.09 -20.18 -0.36
CA ASP A 230 22.40 -19.61 -0.65
C ASP A 230 22.49 -18.10 -0.40
N GLY A 231 21.42 -17.47 0.08
CA GLY A 231 21.30 -16.03 0.27
C GLY A 231 21.02 -15.25 -1.01
N GLY A 232 20.85 -15.91 -2.16
CA GLY A 232 20.45 -15.30 -3.41
C GLY A 232 18.95 -15.08 -3.53
N GLN A 233 18.54 -14.15 -4.37
CA GLN A 233 17.13 -13.92 -4.70
C GLN A 233 16.64 -15.06 -5.60
N ASN A 234 15.69 -15.86 -5.13
CA ASN A 234 15.22 -17.04 -5.86
C ASN A 234 13.85 -16.92 -6.49
N SER A 235 12.97 -16.07 -5.97
CA SER A 235 11.63 -15.93 -6.55
C SER A 235 10.92 -14.70 -5.99
N SER A 236 10.02 -14.15 -6.78
CA SER A 236 9.03 -13.18 -6.37
C SER A 236 7.66 -13.85 -6.29
N LYS A 237 6.87 -13.49 -5.29
CA LYS A 237 5.51 -14.01 -5.13
C LYS A 237 4.59 -13.54 -6.26
N GLY A 238 4.74 -12.31 -6.71
CA GLY A 238 3.85 -11.64 -7.65
C GLY A 238 4.51 -11.25 -8.96
N HIS A 239 5.35 -12.08 -9.56
CA HIS A 239 5.93 -11.75 -10.86
C HIS A 239 5.08 -12.29 -12.00
N GLY A 240 4.90 -11.47 -13.06
CA GLY A 240 4.20 -11.84 -14.29
C GLY A 240 2.75 -11.37 -14.37
N LYS A 241 2.11 -11.67 -15.49
CA LYS A 241 0.73 -11.26 -15.76
C LYS A 241 -0.28 -12.12 -15.00
N ILE A 242 -1.28 -11.47 -14.40
CA ILE A 242 -2.42 -12.18 -13.80
C ILE A 242 -3.53 -12.20 -14.84
N VAL A 243 -3.77 -13.36 -15.42
CA VAL A 243 -4.79 -13.54 -16.47
C VAL A 243 -6.02 -14.26 -15.94
N GLU A 244 -5.89 -15.09 -14.90
CA GLU A 244 -6.97 -15.95 -14.45
C GLU A 244 -7.18 -15.85 -12.93
N MET A 245 -8.44 -16.00 -12.49
CA MET A 245 -8.83 -16.01 -11.10
C MET A 245 -8.09 -17.11 -10.31
N ALA A 246 -7.84 -18.27 -10.92
CA ALA A 246 -7.13 -19.37 -10.27
C ALA A 246 -5.69 -19.00 -9.91
N GLU A 247 -4.98 -18.25 -10.77
CA GLU A 247 -3.63 -17.76 -10.52
C GLU A 247 -3.61 -16.72 -9.41
N MET A 248 -4.58 -15.79 -9.39
CA MET A 248 -4.74 -14.82 -8.31
C MET A 248 -4.96 -15.52 -6.98
N LEU A 249 -5.88 -16.48 -6.90
CA LEU A 249 -6.13 -17.27 -5.71
C LEU A 249 -4.90 -18.05 -5.26
N GLN A 250 -4.13 -18.61 -6.22
CA GLN A 250 -2.88 -19.29 -5.90
C GLN A 250 -1.87 -18.35 -5.25
N LYS A 251 -1.71 -17.13 -5.78
CA LYS A 251 -0.81 -16.12 -5.22
C LYS A 251 -1.27 -15.70 -3.82
N GLU A 252 -2.56 -15.50 -3.60
CA GLU A 252 -3.10 -15.15 -2.29
C GLU A 252 -3.02 -16.30 -1.26
N GLU A 253 -3.25 -17.54 -1.67
CA GLU A 253 -3.18 -18.71 -0.81
C GLU A 253 -1.74 -19.17 -0.55
N ALA A 254 -0.83 -18.89 -1.45
CA ALA A 254 0.60 -19.10 -1.28
C ALA A 254 1.21 -18.24 -0.17
N LYS A 255 0.38 -17.75 0.77
CA LYS A 255 0.77 -17.02 1.97
C LYS A 255 1.92 -17.75 2.64
N THR A 256 3.04 -17.12 2.58
CA THR A 256 4.32 -17.71 2.81
C THR A 256 4.50 -18.14 4.26
N LYS A 257 4.78 -19.37 4.43
CA LYS A 257 5.37 -19.93 5.65
C LYS A 257 6.91 -19.76 5.67
N LYS A 258 7.49 -19.03 4.68
CA LYS A 258 8.93 -18.85 4.56
C LYS A 258 9.35 -17.64 5.37
N ALA A 259 10.27 -17.87 6.32
CA ALA A 259 10.84 -16.84 7.18
C ALA A 259 11.74 -15.84 6.42
N ASP A 260 12.22 -16.20 5.23
CA ASP A 260 13.27 -15.48 4.52
C ASP A 260 12.68 -14.65 3.37
N SER A 261 11.73 -13.78 3.70
CA SER A 261 11.13 -12.85 2.74
C SER A 261 11.70 -11.44 2.90
N TYR A 262 11.73 -10.68 1.79
CA TYR A 262 12.08 -9.26 1.80
C TYR A 262 11.04 -8.43 1.05
N ALA A 263 11.01 -7.14 1.34
CA ALA A 263 10.19 -6.15 0.65
C ALA A 263 11.07 -5.18 -0.12
N GLY A 264 10.69 -4.85 -1.35
CA GLY A 264 11.35 -3.80 -2.13
C GLY A 264 11.08 -2.42 -1.55
N TRP A 265 12.09 -1.55 -1.51
CA TRP A 265 11.95 -0.22 -0.89
C TRP A 265 11.23 0.79 -1.77
N TRP A 266 10.79 0.40 -2.96
CA TRP A 266 9.83 1.21 -3.73
C TRP A 266 8.51 1.46 -2.99
N TYR A 267 8.10 0.53 -2.08
CA TYR A 267 6.98 0.68 -1.17
C TYR A 267 7.06 -0.35 -0.04
N CYS A 268 7.74 0.01 1.03
CA CYS A 268 8.01 -0.90 2.15
C CYS A 268 7.71 -0.20 3.48
N CYS A 269 6.67 -0.60 4.18
CA CYS A 269 6.31 -0.04 5.48
C CYS A 269 6.85 -0.91 6.61
N VAL A 270 7.72 -0.33 7.45
CA VAL A 270 8.45 -1.01 8.52
C VAL A 270 8.07 -0.43 9.89
N PRO A 271 7.78 -1.25 10.91
CA PRO A 271 7.61 -0.77 12.28
C PRO A 271 8.90 -0.11 12.80
N VAL A 272 8.77 1.04 13.47
CA VAL A 272 9.93 1.71 14.09
C VAL A 272 10.60 0.83 15.14
N THR A 273 9.85 0.02 15.87
CA THR A 273 10.37 -0.96 16.83
C THR A 273 11.36 -1.93 16.18
N MET A 274 11.11 -2.34 14.95
CA MET A 274 12.02 -3.21 14.19
C MET A 274 13.31 -2.48 13.83
N ILE A 275 13.24 -1.21 13.41
CA ILE A 275 14.42 -0.40 13.10
C ILE A 275 15.27 -0.19 14.37
N GLU A 276 14.64 0.12 15.50
CA GLU A 276 15.34 0.33 16.77
C GLU A 276 15.99 -0.94 17.30
N LYS A 277 15.38 -2.09 17.07
CA LYS A 277 15.91 -3.39 17.50
C LYS A 277 17.08 -3.87 16.64
N ASN A 278 16.99 -3.70 15.31
CA ASN A 278 17.93 -4.30 14.35
C ASN A 278 18.95 -3.28 13.80
N GLY A 279 18.74 -1.98 14.04
CA GLY A 279 19.58 -0.91 13.52
C GLY A 279 19.13 -0.41 12.14
N PHE A 280 19.92 0.49 11.59
CA PHE A 280 19.67 1.11 10.27
C PHE A 280 20.42 0.35 9.18
N ALA A 281 19.96 0.51 7.93
CA ALA A 281 20.68 0.02 6.77
C ALA A 281 22.06 0.71 6.68
N LEU A 282 23.10 -0.06 6.43
CA LEU A 282 24.44 0.50 6.24
C LEU A 282 24.52 1.11 4.83
N PRO A 283 25.01 2.36 4.70
CA PRO A 283 25.32 2.94 3.40
C PRO A 283 26.49 2.15 2.79
N LEU A 284 26.20 1.31 1.80
CA LEU A 284 27.25 0.69 1.00
C LEU A 284 27.77 1.72 0.00
N LEU A 285 29.08 1.76 -0.21
CA LEU A 285 29.76 2.73 -1.08
C LEU A 285 29.48 2.53 -2.58
N GLU A 286 28.70 1.52 -2.95
CA GLU A 286 28.25 1.28 -4.32
C GLU A 286 26.72 1.21 -4.42
N PRO A 287 26.13 1.57 -5.60
CA PRO A 287 24.69 1.68 -5.79
C PRO A 287 23.99 0.31 -5.94
N LEU A 288 24.39 -0.68 -5.18
CA LEU A 288 23.73 -1.98 -5.13
C LEU A 288 22.57 -1.93 -4.16
N ALA A 289 21.46 -2.52 -4.56
CA ALA A 289 20.20 -2.57 -3.85
C ALA A 289 20.40 -2.78 -2.34
N ALA A 290 19.83 -1.90 -1.54
CA ALA A 290 19.85 -2.03 -0.10
C ALA A 290 19.03 -3.26 0.29
N VAL A 291 19.70 -4.32 0.68
CA VAL A 291 19.10 -5.49 1.30
C VAL A 291 19.06 -5.25 2.79
N LEU A 292 17.89 -5.03 3.35
CA LEU A 292 17.70 -5.15 4.79
C LEU A 292 17.68 -6.65 5.09
N VAL A 293 18.80 -7.17 5.57
CA VAL A 293 18.84 -8.53 6.11
C VAL A 293 18.27 -8.44 7.52
N ILE A 294 17.07 -8.97 7.70
CA ILE A 294 16.40 -9.13 9.00
C ILE A 294 16.73 -10.50 9.55
#